data_164c0000ddd9755686c1c620c8e8a440
#
_entry.id   164c0000ddd9755686c1c620c8e8a440
#
_cell.length_a   1.000
_cell.length_b   1.000
_cell.length_c   1.000
_cell.angle_alpha   90.00
_cell.angle_beta   90.00
_cell.angle_gamma   90.00
#
_symmetry.space_group_name_H-M   'P 1'
#
loop_
_entity.id
_entity.type
_entity.pdbx_description
1 polymer ?
#
loop_
_entity_poly.entity_id
_entity_poly.type
_entity_poly.pdbx_seq_one_letter_code
_entity_poly.pdbx_strand_id
1 'polypeptide(L)'
;MSRRTEQLNGAIGAYFAACDATRERHELKNGGIEERQIPYTLFGLARAVRLTPEEVLAAFHTDRRSKENAILRDAVLKVAAYTLERTLLGELNYQSALEALRAMGLNQAAEQTDGVLEIVLDSAAERYSK
;
A
#
# COMPACT_ATOMS: atom_id res chain seq x y z
N MET A 1 5.92 25.30 5.34
CA MET A 1 5.65 23.94 5.82
C MET A 1 6.19 23.80 7.24
N SER A 2 5.45 23.17 8.15
CA SER A 2 5.92 23.00 9.51
C SER A 2 7.06 21.99 9.58
N ARG A 3 7.89 22.10 10.61
CA ARG A 3 8.99 21.17 10.85
C ARG A 3 8.50 19.73 11.01
N ARG A 4 7.36 19.56 11.68
CA ARG A 4 6.72 18.25 11.85
C ARG A 4 6.27 17.65 10.53
N THR A 5 5.72 18.45 9.64
CA THR A 5 5.31 18.04 8.29
C THR A 5 6.52 17.60 7.46
N GLU A 6 7.62 18.34 7.53
CA GLU A 6 8.86 17.99 6.84
C GLU A 6 9.47 16.69 7.35
N GLN A 7 9.46 16.48 8.67
CA GLN A 7 9.93 15.24 9.27
C GLN A 7 9.07 14.04 8.84
N LEU A 8 7.77 14.22 8.80
CA LEU A 8 6.83 13.19 8.36
C LEU A 8 7.07 12.83 6.89
N ASN A 9 7.16 13.81 6.02
CA ASN A 9 7.49 13.60 4.61
C ASN A 9 8.82 12.89 4.43
N GLY A 10 9.84 13.30 5.19
CA GLY A 10 11.16 12.68 5.13
C GLY A 10 11.13 11.22 5.55
N ALA A 11 10.44 10.90 6.63
CA ALA A 11 10.32 9.52 7.13
C ALA A 11 9.59 8.63 6.14
N ILE A 12 8.50 9.12 5.55
CA ILE A 12 7.72 8.39 4.55
C ILE A 12 8.56 8.12 3.31
N GLY A 13 9.22 9.14 2.78
CA GLY A 13 10.08 9.01 1.61
C GLY A 13 11.22 8.04 1.85
N ALA A 14 11.86 8.10 3.02
CA ALA A 14 12.93 7.19 3.40
C ALA A 14 12.43 5.74 3.50
N TYR A 15 11.23 5.53 4.01
CA TYR A 15 10.63 4.19 4.09
C TYR A 15 10.46 3.57 2.69
N PHE A 16 9.82 4.29 1.78
CA PHE A 16 9.60 3.78 0.43
C PHE A 16 10.92 3.57 -0.31
N ALA A 17 11.87 4.49 -0.17
CA ALA A 17 13.20 4.37 -0.77
C ALA A 17 13.95 3.15 -0.23
N ALA A 18 13.85 2.87 1.06
CA ALA A 18 14.49 1.70 1.67
C ALA A 18 13.90 0.39 1.11
N CYS A 19 12.58 0.31 0.95
CA CYS A 19 11.95 -0.86 0.32
C CYS A 19 12.41 -1.02 -1.13
N ASP A 20 12.42 0.07 -1.89
CA ASP A 20 12.83 0.05 -3.30
C ASP A 20 14.30 -0.34 -3.46
N ALA A 21 15.16 0.06 -2.52
CA ALA A 21 16.57 -0.29 -2.53
C ALA A 21 16.83 -1.79 -2.36
N THR A 22 15.87 -2.54 -1.84
CA THR A 22 15.97 -3.99 -1.70
C THR A 22 15.59 -4.75 -2.96
N ARG A 23 15.18 -4.05 -4.02
CA ARG A 23 14.74 -4.68 -5.26
C ARG A 23 15.89 -5.46 -5.88
N GLU A 24 15.63 -6.75 -6.15
CA GLU A 24 16.59 -7.66 -6.78
C GLU A 24 15.94 -8.33 -7.98
N ARG A 25 16.74 -8.53 -9.03
CA ARG A 25 16.31 -9.27 -10.21
C ARG A 25 16.83 -10.69 -10.12
N HIS A 26 15.94 -11.66 -10.26
CA HIS A 26 16.26 -13.06 -10.25
C HIS A 26 15.89 -13.68 -11.59
N GLU A 27 16.85 -14.36 -12.22
CA GLU A 27 16.58 -15.15 -13.41
C GLU A 27 15.94 -16.47 -13.00
N LEU A 28 14.82 -16.80 -13.61
CA LEU A 28 14.13 -18.07 -13.40
C LEU A 28 14.70 -19.12 -14.35
N LYS A 29 14.56 -20.40 -13.98
CA LYS A 29 15.05 -21.53 -14.78
C LYS A 29 14.43 -21.58 -16.19
N ASN A 30 13.24 -21.00 -16.35
CA ASN A 30 12.52 -20.94 -17.63
C ASN A 30 12.94 -19.77 -18.51
N GLY A 31 13.96 -19.00 -18.10
CA GLY A 31 14.43 -17.81 -18.83
C GLY A 31 13.70 -16.53 -18.49
N GLY A 32 12.68 -16.57 -17.61
CA GLY A 32 11.97 -15.38 -17.14
C GLY A 32 12.80 -14.60 -16.12
N ILE A 33 12.42 -13.35 -15.91
CA ILE A 33 13.03 -12.48 -14.91
C ILE A 33 11.97 -12.14 -13.86
N GLU A 34 12.31 -12.34 -12.59
CA GLU A 34 11.47 -11.96 -11.46
C GLU A 34 12.14 -10.86 -10.67
N GLU A 35 11.39 -9.79 -10.36
CA GLU A 35 11.86 -8.73 -9.48
C GLU A 35 11.24 -8.92 -8.11
N ARG A 36 12.07 -8.89 -7.07
CA ARG A 36 11.64 -9.02 -5.68
C ARG A 36 12.16 -7.86 -4.86
N GLN A 37 11.36 -7.39 -3.93
CA GLN A 37 11.75 -6.37 -2.96
C GLN A 37 10.98 -6.57 -1.67
N ILE A 38 11.43 -5.90 -0.59
CA ILE A 38 10.62 -5.81 0.63
C ILE A 38 9.36 -5.00 0.27
N PRO A 39 8.17 -5.59 0.44
CA PRO A 39 6.93 -4.91 0.06
C PRO A 39 6.61 -3.74 0.98
N TYR A 40 5.93 -2.75 0.44
CA TYR A 40 5.33 -1.69 1.24
C TYR A 40 4.19 -2.30 2.05
N THR A 41 4.16 -2.02 3.36
CA THR A 41 3.08 -2.49 4.23
C THR A 41 2.62 -1.37 5.14
N LEU A 42 1.38 -1.47 5.62
CA LEU A 42 0.84 -0.54 6.59
C LEU A 42 1.69 -0.54 7.88
N PHE A 43 2.07 -1.73 8.35
CA PHE A 43 2.87 -1.85 9.58
C PHE A 43 4.26 -1.25 9.41
N GLY A 44 4.91 -1.46 8.26
CA GLY A 44 6.20 -0.87 7.96
C GLY A 44 6.13 0.64 7.90
N LEU A 45 5.10 1.17 7.23
CA LEU A 45 4.86 2.61 7.15
C LEU A 45 4.65 3.21 8.54
N ALA A 46 3.79 2.60 9.35
CA ALA A 46 3.48 3.07 10.70
C ALA A 46 4.76 3.11 11.55
N ARG A 47 5.55 2.06 11.51
CA ARG A 47 6.83 2.01 12.23
C ARG A 47 7.78 3.13 11.80
N ALA A 48 7.85 3.39 10.50
CA ALA A 48 8.74 4.42 9.95
C ALA A 48 8.36 5.83 10.44
N VAL A 49 7.06 6.11 10.53
CA VAL A 49 6.57 7.41 10.99
C VAL A 49 6.36 7.45 12.51
N ARG A 50 6.65 6.36 13.23
CA ARG A 50 6.55 6.24 14.69
C ARG A 50 5.13 6.44 15.21
N LEU A 51 4.17 5.93 14.46
CA LEU A 51 2.76 5.90 14.84
C LEU A 51 2.31 4.45 14.92
N THR A 52 1.18 4.21 15.57
CA THR A 52 0.54 2.89 15.50
C THR A 52 -0.20 2.76 14.18
N PRO A 53 -0.45 1.53 13.68
CA PRO A 53 -1.27 1.35 12.49
C PRO A 53 -2.64 1.99 12.61
N GLU A 54 -3.24 1.95 13.80
CA GLU A 54 -4.54 2.56 14.07
C GLU A 54 -4.49 4.08 13.91
N GLU A 55 -3.41 4.72 14.36
CA GLU A 55 -3.23 6.17 14.21
C GLU A 55 -3.08 6.57 12.73
N VAL A 56 -2.34 5.77 11.96
CA VAL A 56 -2.17 6.00 10.52
C VAL A 56 -3.51 5.85 9.80
N LEU A 57 -4.28 4.81 10.13
CA LEU A 57 -5.60 4.59 9.54
C LEU A 57 -6.61 5.65 9.97
N ALA A 58 -6.54 6.12 11.21
CA ALA A 58 -7.38 7.21 11.68
C ALA A 58 -7.15 8.49 10.84
N ALA A 59 -5.90 8.79 10.54
CA ALA A 59 -5.55 9.92 9.67
C ALA A 59 -6.11 9.74 8.25
N PHE A 60 -6.10 8.52 7.73
CA PHE A 60 -6.66 8.19 6.42
C PHE A 60 -8.17 8.39 6.35
N HIS A 61 -8.90 8.04 7.42
CA HIS A 61 -10.36 8.10 7.46
C HIS A 61 -10.92 9.40 8.03
N THR A 62 -10.06 10.33 8.45
CA THR A 62 -10.47 11.59 9.07
C THR A 62 -10.50 12.74 8.07
N ASP A 63 -11.05 13.90 8.48
CA ASP A 63 -11.10 15.14 7.70
C ASP A 63 -9.70 15.53 7.19
N ARG A 64 -9.64 15.90 5.92
CA ARG A 64 -8.40 16.17 5.17
C ARG A 64 -7.84 17.58 5.34
N ARG A 65 -8.35 18.38 6.26
CA ARG A 65 -7.91 19.77 6.44
C ARG A 65 -6.49 19.87 6.96
N SER A 66 -6.04 18.87 7.72
CA SER A 66 -4.68 18.82 8.21
C SER A 66 -3.72 18.39 7.11
N LYS A 67 -2.61 19.11 6.95
CA LYS A 67 -1.54 18.73 6.01
C LYS A 67 -0.93 17.38 6.38
N GLU A 68 -0.78 17.11 7.68
CA GLU A 68 -0.25 15.83 8.16
C GLU A 68 -1.17 14.67 7.78
N ASN A 69 -2.48 14.83 7.95
CA ASN A 69 -3.45 13.81 7.56
C ASN A 69 -3.43 13.58 6.04
N ALA A 70 -3.30 14.63 5.25
CA ALA A 70 -3.18 14.50 3.80
C ALA A 70 -1.94 13.72 3.39
N ILE A 71 -0.81 13.98 4.04
CA ILE A 71 0.46 13.30 3.78
C ILE A 71 0.34 11.81 4.14
N LEU A 72 -0.24 11.50 5.31
CA LEU A 72 -0.45 10.12 5.74
C LEU A 72 -1.43 9.39 4.81
N ARG A 73 -2.49 10.07 4.39
CA ARG A 73 -3.46 9.53 3.45
C ARG A 73 -2.79 9.14 2.13
N ASP A 74 -1.96 10.03 1.58
CA ASP A 74 -1.24 9.75 0.33
C ASP A 74 -0.28 8.56 0.49
N ALA A 75 0.38 8.45 1.64
CA ALA A 75 1.27 7.33 1.92
C ALA A 75 0.50 6.00 2.01
N VAL A 76 -0.66 5.99 2.67
CA VAL A 76 -1.52 4.79 2.75
C VAL A 76 -2.02 4.41 1.36
N LEU A 77 -2.42 5.39 0.55
CA LEU A 77 -2.84 5.13 -0.84
C LEU A 77 -1.70 4.54 -1.67
N LYS A 78 -0.47 5.00 -1.45
CA LYS A 78 0.69 4.43 -2.14
C LYS A 78 0.92 2.97 -1.75
N VAL A 79 0.78 2.63 -0.47
CA VAL A 79 0.85 1.24 -0.01
C VAL A 79 -0.25 0.40 -0.66
N ALA A 80 -1.48 0.90 -0.67
CA ALA A 80 -2.62 0.19 -1.24
C ALA A 80 -2.45 -0.01 -2.76
N ALA A 81 -2.03 1.03 -3.47
CA ALA A 81 -1.78 0.96 -4.91
C ALA A 81 -0.69 -0.06 -5.23
N TYR A 82 0.41 -0.03 -4.48
CA TYR A 82 1.49 -1.01 -4.63
C TYR A 82 0.96 -2.44 -4.45
N THR A 83 0.19 -2.68 -3.39
CA THR A 83 -0.38 -4.00 -3.09
C THR A 83 -1.26 -4.48 -4.23
N LEU A 84 -2.12 -3.61 -4.75
CA LEU A 84 -3.02 -3.94 -5.86
C LEU A 84 -2.23 -4.21 -7.15
N GLU A 85 -1.30 -3.33 -7.50
CA GLU A 85 -0.49 -3.45 -8.73
C GLU A 85 0.34 -4.74 -8.73
N ARG A 86 0.97 -5.07 -7.61
CA ARG A 86 1.76 -6.30 -7.49
C ARG A 86 0.90 -7.55 -7.54
N THR A 87 -0.33 -7.47 -7.03
CA THR A 87 -1.31 -8.55 -7.13
C THR A 87 -1.73 -8.75 -8.59
N LEU A 88 -1.98 -7.66 -9.32
CA LEU A 88 -2.35 -7.72 -10.74
C LEU A 88 -1.22 -8.30 -11.61
N LEU A 89 0.03 -8.08 -11.21
CA LEU A 89 1.19 -8.65 -11.89
C LEU A 89 1.49 -10.09 -11.46
N GLY A 90 0.70 -10.66 -10.55
CA GLY A 90 0.89 -12.02 -10.06
C GLY A 90 2.03 -12.20 -9.06
N GLU A 91 2.61 -11.11 -8.58
CA GLU A 91 3.74 -11.15 -7.63
C GLU A 91 3.30 -11.35 -6.18
N LEU A 92 2.05 -11.03 -5.86
CA LEU A 92 1.49 -11.20 -4.52
C LEU A 92 0.30 -12.15 -4.57
N ASN A 93 0.09 -12.86 -3.47
CA ASN A 93 -1.07 -13.73 -3.31
C ASN A 93 -2.35 -12.88 -3.21
N TYR A 94 -3.37 -13.21 -4.02
CA TYR A 94 -4.63 -12.47 -4.06
C TYR A 94 -5.32 -12.42 -2.69
N GLN A 95 -5.39 -13.56 -1.99
CA GLN A 95 -6.06 -13.63 -0.68
C GLN A 95 -5.34 -12.77 0.35
N SER A 96 -4.02 -12.84 0.39
CA SER A 96 -3.22 -12.03 1.31
C SER A 96 -3.35 -10.54 1.02
N ALA A 97 -3.36 -10.17 -0.28
CA ALA A 97 -3.55 -8.79 -0.69
C ALA A 97 -4.93 -8.26 -0.30
N LEU A 98 -5.97 -9.06 -0.50
CA LEU A 98 -7.34 -8.69 -0.14
C LEU A 98 -7.46 -8.48 1.37
N GLU A 99 -6.87 -9.37 2.18
CA GLU A 99 -6.86 -9.22 3.64
C GLU A 99 -6.09 -7.97 4.07
N ALA A 100 -4.98 -7.65 3.43
CA ALA A 100 -4.22 -6.44 3.73
C ALA A 100 -5.05 -5.19 3.44
N LEU A 101 -5.77 -5.15 2.31
CA LEU A 101 -6.64 -4.02 1.96
C LEU A 101 -7.83 -3.91 2.93
N ARG A 102 -8.39 -5.02 3.36
CA ARG A 102 -9.46 -5.04 4.37
C ARG A 102 -8.96 -4.49 5.71
N ALA A 103 -7.75 -4.87 6.11
CA ALA A 103 -7.15 -4.36 7.34
C ALA A 103 -6.97 -2.85 7.30
N MET A 104 -6.74 -2.28 6.13
CA MET A 104 -6.68 -0.83 5.93
C MET A 104 -8.06 -0.17 5.86
N GLY A 105 -9.14 -0.95 5.92
CA GLY A 105 -10.51 -0.43 5.85
C GLY A 105 -10.94 -0.02 4.44
N LEU A 106 -10.15 -0.29 3.42
CA LEU A 106 -10.45 0.14 2.05
C LEU A 106 -11.62 -0.64 1.44
N ASN A 107 -11.76 -1.89 1.83
CA ASN A 107 -12.89 -2.71 1.38
C ASN A 107 -14.22 -2.15 1.88
N GLN A 108 -14.27 -1.71 3.16
CA GLN A 108 -15.45 -1.07 3.72
C GLN A 108 -15.75 0.27 3.05
N ALA A 109 -14.70 1.06 2.81
CA ALA A 109 -14.84 2.33 2.10
C ALA A 109 -15.35 2.10 0.67
N ALA A 110 -14.89 1.06 -0.01
CA ALA A 110 -15.35 0.67 -1.34
C ALA A 110 -16.82 0.26 -1.34
N GLU A 111 -17.27 -0.48 -0.35
CA GLU A 111 -18.68 -0.84 -0.18
C GLU A 111 -19.56 0.40 0.00
N GLN A 112 -19.08 1.38 0.77
CA GLN A 112 -19.76 2.65 0.97
C GLN A 112 -19.76 3.52 -0.29
N THR A 113 -18.81 3.34 -1.18
CA THR A 113 -18.66 4.09 -2.42
C THR A 113 -18.93 3.25 -3.66
N ASP A 114 -19.95 2.40 -3.60
CA ASP A 114 -20.41 1.53 -4.70
C ASP A 114 -19.52 0.31 -5.00
N GLY A 115 -18.62 -0.05 -4.08
CA GLY A 115 -17.82 -1.26 -4.21
C GLY A 115 -16.83 -1.26 -5.36
N VAL A 116 -16.39 -0.09 -5.82
CA VAL A 116 -15.52 0.03 -7.00
C VAL A 116 -14.22 -0.75 -6.84
N LEU A 117 -13.58 -0.66 -5.67
CA LEU A 117 -12.33 -1.37 -5.41
C LEU A 117 -12.54 -2.89 -5.46
N GLU A 118 -13.62 -3.37 -4.87
CA GLU A 118 -13.95 -4.79 -4.87
C GLU A 118 -14.20 -5.31 -6.27
N ILE A 119 -14.91 -4.54 -7.10
CA ILE A 119 -15.15 -4.89 -8.52
C ILE A 119 -13.81 -4.99 -9.27
N VAL A 120 -12.90 -4.07 -9.05
CA VAL A 120 -11.58 -4.09 -9.69
C VAL A 120 -10.78 -5.33 -9.27
N LEU A 121 -10.80 -5.68 -7.99
CA LEU A 121 -10.11 -6.88 -7.49
C LEU A 121 -10.71 -8.16 -8.05
N ASP A 122 -12.04 -8.28 -8.10
CA ASP A 122 -12.73 -9.44 -8.66
C ASP A 122 -12.44 -9.60 -10.16
N SER A 123 -12.47 -8.51 -10.91
CA SER A 123 -12.13 -8.51 -12.33
C SER A 123 -10.70 -8.95 -12.58
N ALA A 124 -9.76 -8.49 -11.75
CA ALA A 124 -8.36 -8.88 -11.81
C ALA A 124 -8.20 -10.38 -11.51
N ALA A 125 -8.87 -10.89 -10.49
CA ALA A 125 -8.83 -12.30 -10.11
C ALA A 125 -9.35 -13.20 -11.25
N GLU A 126 -10.44 -12.82 -11.91
CA GLU A 126 -10.98 -13.56 -13.04
C GLU A 126 -9.99 -13.62 -14.20
N ARG A 127 -9.28 -12.52 -14.49
CA ARG A 127 -8.28 -12.49 -15.56
C ARG A 127 -7.11 -13.41 -15.30
N TYR A 128 -6.67 -13.53 -14.06
CA TYR A 128 -5.49 -14.28 -13.69
C TYR A 128 -5.77 -15.73 -13.29
N SER A 129 -7.02 -16.10 -13.13
CA SER A 129 -7.41 -17.48 -12.77
C SER A 129 -7.66 -18.38 -13.98
N LYS A 130 -7.55 -17.85 -15.18
CA LYS A 130 -7.75 -18.61 -16.42
C LYS A 130 -6.44 -19.13 -16.98
#